data_2b559adc94350b2a1dcffc544278382d
#
_entry.id   2b559adc94350b2a1dcffc544278382d
#
_cell.length_a   1.000
_cell.length_b   1.000
_cell.length_c   1.000
_cell.angle_alpha   90.00
_cell.angle_beta   90.00
_cell.angle_gamma   90.00
#
_symmetry.space_group_name_H-M   'P 1'
#
loop_
_entity.id
_entity.type
_entity.pdbx_description
1 polymer ?
#
loop_
_entity_poly.entity_id
_entity_poly.type
_entity_poly.pdbx_seq_one_letter_code
_entity_poly.pdbx_strand_id
1 'polypeptide(L)'
;MTVEQKADLDAAVWVDSGRMSGAPCFRNTRVPVQSLIDFLEAGGTVEAFLTLYPSITREQVMTVLDVANRQLIECASSLTSV
;
A
#
# COMPACT_ATOMS: atom_id res chain seq x y z
N MET A 1 12.82 3.51 -7.05
CA MET A 1 11.81 2.50 -7.44
C MET A 1 12.09 2.04 -8.86
N THR A 2 12.13 0.74 -9.10
CA THR A 2 12.35 0.19 -10.43
C THR A 2 11.10 0.31 -11.30
N VAL A 3 11.25 0.13 -12.62
CA VAL A 3 10.12 0.13 -13.54
C VAL A 3 9.11 -0.97 -13.19
N GLU A 4 9.61 -2.16 -12.82
CA GLU A 4 8.76 -3.29 -12.42
C GLU A 4 7.95 -2.98 -11.17
N GLN A 5 8.58 -2.39 -10.15
CA GLN A 5 7.91 -2.00 -8.91
C GLN A 5 6.85 -0.95 -9.17
N LYS A 6 7.13 0.00 -10.06
CA LYS A 6 6.20 1.05 -10.42
C LYS A 6 4.99 0.47 -11.15
N ALA A 7 5.20 -0.48 -12.06
CA ALA A 7 4.12 -1.14 -12.78
C ALA A 7 3.24 -1.96 -11.84
N ASP A 8 3.86 -2.70 -10.90
CA ASP A 8 3.13 -3.49 -9.91
C ASP A 8 2.31 -2.60 -9.00
N LEU A 9 2.91 -1.48 -8.55
CA LEU A 9 2.21 -0.53 -7.69
C LEU A 9 1.03 0.09 -8.42
N ASP A 10 1.21 0.46 -9.69
CA ASP A 10 0.15 1.05 -10.49
C ASP A 10 -1.03 0.10 -10.69
N ALA A 11 -0.76 -1.21 -10.76
CA ALA A 11 -1.81 -2.21 -10.85
C ALA A 11 -2.57 -2.39 -9.53
N ALA A 12 -1.91 -2.12 -8.39
CA ALA A 12 -2.49 -2.34 -7.07
C ALA A 12 -3.17 -1.10 -6.47
N VAL A 13 -2.71 0.09 -6.85
CA VAL A 13 -3.07 1.35 -6.19
C VAL A 13 -3.37 2.41 -7.25
N TRP A 14 -4.28 3.31 -6.94
CA TRP A 14 -4.56 4.47 -7.79
C TRP A 14 -4.69 5.73 -6.94
N VAL A 15 -4.44 6.86 -7.58
CA VAL A 15 -4.59 8.18 -6.96
C VAL A 15 -5.50 8.99 -7.85
N ASP A 16 -6.53 9.57 -7.25
CA ASP A 16 -7.46 10.45 -7.95
C ASP A 16 -7.54 11.76 -7.16
N SER A 17 -7.01 12.83 -7.70
CA SER A 17 -7.00 14.14 -7.03
C SER A 17 -8.41 14.68 -6.77
N GLY A 18 -9.42 14.20 -7.50
CA GLY A 18 -10.81 14.56 -7.28
C GLY A 18 -11.50 13.73 -6.21
N ARG A 19 -10.83 12.74 -5.64
CA ARG A 19 -11.36 11.83 -4.63
C ARG A 19 -10.37 11.68 -3.50
N MET A 20 -10.88 11.49 -2.29
CA MET A 20 -10.08 11.21 -1.10
C MET A 20 -8.91 12.18 -0.91
N SER A 21 -9.07 13.41 -1.40
CA SER A 21 -8.03 14.45 -1.32
C SER A 21 -6.69 14.02 -1.95
N GLY A 22 -6.75 13.15 -2.97
CA GLY A 22 -5.56 12.64 -3.63
C GLY A 22 -4.83 11.55 -2.88
N ALA A 23 -5.41 11.00 -1.81
CA ALA A 23 -4.80 9.91 -1.07
C ALA A 23 -4.79 8.63 -1.94
N PRO A 24 -3.70 7.84 -1.91
CA PRO A 24 -3.66 6.59 -2.66
C PRO A 24 -4.64 5.58 -2.07
N CYS A 25 -5.41 4.96 -2.96
CA CYS A 25 -6.40 3.95 -2.61
C CYS A 25 -6.07 2.65 -3.33
N PHE A 26 -6.60 1.53 -2.83
CA PHE A 26 -6.50 0.28 -3.57
C PHE A 26 -7.25 0.44 -4.90
N ARG A 27 -6.67 -0.07 -5.98
CA ARG A 27 -7.23 0.12 -7.32
C ARG A 27 -8.68 -0.39 -7.39
N ASN A 28 -9.53 0.38 -8.04
CA ASN A 28 -10.96 0.14 -8.19
C ASN A 28 -11.74 0.17 -6.88
N THR A 29 -11.18 0.78 -5.84
CA THR A 29 -11.87 0.98 -4.56
C THR A 29 -11.70 2.41 -4.09
N ARG A 30 -12.44 2.78 -3.04
CA ARG A 30 -12.25 4.04 -2.32
C ARG A 30 -11.58 3.81 -0.96
N VAL A 31 -10.98 2.64 -0.77
CA VAL A 31 -10.31 2.29 0.48
C VAL A 31 -8.88 2.82 0.43
N PRO A 32 -8.52 3.80 1.27
CA PRO A 32 -7.15 4.31 1.29
C PRO A 32 -6.16 3.23 1.72
N VAL A 33 -4.99 3.24 1.12
CA VAL A 33 -3.90 2.35 1.52
C VAL A 33 -3.57 2.55 3.00
N GLN A 34 -3.70 3.78 3.50
CA GLN A 34 -3.48 4.09 4.91
C GLN A 34 -4.36 3.25 5.84
N SER A 35 -5.57 2.90 5.39
CA SER A 35 -6.48 2.07 6.20
C SER A 35 -5.89 0.70 6.51
N LEU A 36 -5.15 0.11 5.56
CA LEU A 36 -4.45 -1.16 5.80
C LEU A 36 -3.39 -1.00 6.89
N ILE A 37 -2.59 0.03 6.78
CA ILE A 37 -1.51 0.27 7.73
C ILE A 37 -2.09 0.51 9.14
N ASP A 38 -3.11 1.36 9.24
CA ASP A 38 -3.77 1.64 10.52
C ASP A 38 -4.36 0.37 11.14
N PHE A 39 -4.97 -0.48 10.30
CA PHE A 39 -5.57 -1.73 10.76
C PHE A 39 -4.51 -2.68 11.32
N LEU A 40 -3.39 -2.82 10.63
CA LEU A 40 -2.29 -3.67 11.09
C LEU A 40 -1.64 -3.12 12.36
N GLU A 41 -1.47 -1.80 12.44
CA GLU A 41 -0.90 -1.15 13.63
C GLU A 41 -1.80 -1.33 14.86
N ALA A 42 -3.10 -1.43 14.63
CA ALA A 42 -4.06 -1.68 15.71
C ALA A 42 -4.15 -3.16 16.13
N GLY A 43 -3.34 -4.02 15.53
CA GLY A 43 -3.30 -5.45 15.86
C GLY A 43 -4.11 -6.33 14.93
N GLY A 44 -4.66 -5.78 13.85
CA GLY A 44 -5.39 -6.56 12.86
C GLY A 44 -4.46 -7.42 12.01
N THR A 45 -5.05 -8.35 11.26
CA THR A 45 -4.32 -9.24 10.35
C THR A 45 -4.70 -8.96 8.91
N VAL A 46 -3.86 -9.37 7.97
CA VAL A 46 -4.16 -9.28 6.55
C VAL A 46 -5.44 -10.05 6.23
N GLU A 47 -5.61 -11.23 6.82
CA GLU A 47 -6.80 -12.04 6.60
C GLU A 47 -8.08 -11.31 7.02
N ALA A 48 -8.07 -10.68 8.19
CA ALA A 48 -9.20 -9.93 8.68
C ALA A 48 -9.49 -8.72 7.78
N PHE A 49 -8.45 -8.04 7.32
CA PHE A 49 -8.59 -6.91 6.41
C PHE A 49 -9.27 -7.33 5.10
N LEU A 50 -8.83 -8.44 4.52
CA LEU A 50 -9.42 -8.96 3.28
C LEU A 50 -10.87 -9.40 3.47
N THR A 51 -11.22 -9.87 4.65
CA THR A 51 -12.61 -10.21 4.99
C THR A 51 -13.48 -8.96 5.05
N LEU A 52 -12.96 -7.87 5.61
CA LEU A 52 -13.69 -6.59 5.69
C LEU A 52 -13.86 -5.92 4.32
N TYR A 53 -12.89 -6.09 3.44
CA TYR A 53 -12.88 -5.45 2.13
C TYR A 53 -12.73 -6.49 1.02
N PRO A 54 -13.81 -7.23 0.70
CA PRO A 54 -13.71 -8.34 -0.25
C PRO A 54 -13.38 -7.94 -1.69
N SER A 55 -13.49 -6.66 -2.02
CA SER A 55 -13.07 -6.17 -3.34
C SER A 55 -11.56 -5.96 -3.47
N ILE A 56 -10.83 -6.05 -2.35
CA ILE A 56 -9.37 -5.93 -2.35
C ILE A 56 -8.78 -7.34 -2.39
N THR A 57 -7.79 -7.55 -3.26
CA THR A 57 -7.15 -8.86 -3.39
C THR A 57 -5.94 -8.95 -2.48
N ARG A 58 -5.56 -10.18 -2.15
CA ARG A 58 -4.34 -10.45 -1.40
C ARG A 58 -3.12 -9.90 -2.15
N GLU A 59 -3.11 -10.03 -3.47
CA GLU A 59 -2.01 -9.52 -4.30
C GLU A 59 -1.82 -8.02 -4.15
N GLN A 60 -2.93 -7.26 -4.11
CA GLN A 60 -2.88 -5.83 -3.90
C GLN A 60 -2.26 -5.49 -2.54
N VAL A 61 -2.67 -6.19 -1.50
CA VAL A 61 -2.15 -5.98 -0.14
C VAL A 61 -0.65 -6.30 -0.10
N MET A 62 -0.25 -7.43 -0.67
CA MET A 62 1.15 -7.84 -0.67
C MET A 62 2.03 -6.88 -1.44
N THR A 63 1.56 -6.37 -2.58
CA THR A 63 2.29 -5.38 -3.37
C THR A 63 2.50 -4.09 -2.57
N VAL A 64 1.46 -3.61 -1.90
CA VAL A 64 1.56 -2.40 -1.08
C VAL A 64 2.57 -2.59 0.05
N LEU A 65 2.50 -3.72 0.74
CA LEU A 65 3.43 -4.00 1.84
C LEU A 65 4.87 -4.15 1.35
N ASP A 66 5.06 -4.79 0.20
CA ASP A 66 6.40 -4.96 -0.38
C ASP A 66 7.01 -3.61 -0.77
N VAL A 67 6.23 -2.76 -1.45
CA VAL A 67 6.71 -1.43 -1.85
C VAL A 67 7.02 -0.59 -0.61
N ALA A 68 6.15 -0.62 0.39
CA ALA A 68 6.36 0.12 1.63
C ALA A 68 7.65 -0.32 2.32
N ASN A 69 7.90 -1.63 2.38
CA ASN A 69 9.09 -2.19 2.97
C ASN A 69 10.36 -1.75 2.23
N ARG A 70 10.33 -1.79 0.90
CA ARG A 70 11.49 -1.38 0.08
C ARG A 70 11.80 0.10 0.24
N GLN A 71 10.76 0.94 0.29
CA GLN A 71 10.93 2.37 0.51
C GLN A 71 11.52 2.65 1.89
N LEU A 72 11.08 1.93 2.90
CA LEU A 72 11.62 2.05 4.25
C LEU A 72 13.11 1.68 4.29
N ILE A 73 13.49 0.59 3.64
CA ILE A 73 14.88 0.14 3.58
C ILE A 73 15.74 1.17 2.87
N GLU A 74 15.27 1.71 1.75
CA GLU A 74 16.00 2.76 1.02
C GLU A 74 16.21 4.00 1.88
N CYS A 75 15.17 4.43 2.60
CA CYS A 75 15.28 5.58 3.50
C CYS A 75 16.21 5.29 4.67
N ALA A 76 16.14 4.10 5.25
CA ALA A 76 17.00 3.71 6.36
C ALA A 76 18.48 3.62 5.93
N SER A 77 18.74 3.18 4.71
CA SER A 77 20.09 3.10 4.17
C SER A 77 20.77 4.48 4.12
N SER A 78 20.01 5.54 3.87
CA SER A 78 20.56 6.89 3.84
C SER A 78 20.95 7.40 5.24
N LEU A 79 20.41 6.80 6.31
CA LEU A 79 20.76 7.18 7.69
C LEU A 79 22.12 6.63 8.11
N THR A 80 22.58 5.56 7.47
CA THR A 80 23.83 4.89 7.84
C THR A 80 25.01 5.29 6.96
N SER A 81 24.80 6.10 5.93
CA SER A 81 25.83 6.51 4.98
C SER A 81 26.55 7.77 5.40
N VAL A 82 26.68 7.99 6.68
CA VAL A 82 27.38 9.15 7.24
C VAL A 82 28.85 8.85 7.49
#